data_5cd6ecb82893d0f0ae1d0f1e19145287
#
_entry.id   5cd6ecb82893d0f0ae1d0f1e19145287
#
_cell.length_a   1.000
_cell.length_b   1.000
_cell.length_c   1.000
_cell.angle_alpha   90.00
_cell.angle_beta   90.00
_cell.angle_gamma   90.00
#
_symmetry.space_group_name_H-M   'P 1'
#
loop_
_entity.id
_entity.type
_entity.pdbx_description
1 polymer ?
#
loop_
_entity_poly.entity_id
_entity_poly.type
_entity_poly.pdbx_seq_one_letter_code
_entity_poly.pdbx_strand_id
1 'polypeptide(L)'
;MRRTHVGSLAITSFLVIVLGVLGIGTATAAPTPAPSTGSGESVPGKLLLMLDASGSMLEADPSGLTRMDAAKQGLSAVVDKLPDNAQVGLRVYGATVMGGTPTPEACADTQLVHPIGTIDKTGLKAAINGFAAKGETPIAHSLHKALEDLGTTGKRNIILVSDGEESCVPDPCPVIKELIGNGIDLQIDTVGYAVGDKARQQLQCIADAAHGTYYDAANADQIAASINKLSQRAMRPFRVTGTPIKGTHDAATAPELTAGQYTDAITEGEDAAHQLKYRIKRTIPGSTLHVSTAALPKVSGAGGKEAWSLILDEPGGRNCGMDASGQSSYTSLMALGVSSASSVDACNESESLTLTVTRRYGAESPAPAPFEVRVIEEPRVTNLDQLPDGAGRAKPEVTEVAADGPGTPVVGGTALSDALPITPGTYVEELVPGEASFYRIPVAYGQRLRVTLLGIGESFPWKTSYRDTWFTVGADILGPTARQAAIIRSAALWTGPDVSEPRPYWTPEIRYKNRSDVYTDGAALAGTYTIAVAITKDSKGIEAVEGIPVPVRFAVTVDGTESGKPEYAAPMPSTASPSPSASAATPAATATQPVEGDNGSVLPLVGGGLLTLAVLGGIGYAVWRRRAQGATHA
;
A
#
# COMPACT_ATOMS: atom_id res chain seq x y z
N MET A 1 46.03 -31.11 56.25
CA MET A 1 46.12 -32.33 57.09
C MET A 1 45.13 -33.35 56.57
N ARG A 2 45.65 -34.54 56.22
CA ARG A 2 45.01 -35.87 56.06
C ARG A 2 43.86 -35.97 55.05
N ARG A 3 44.03 -36.58 53.83
CA ARG A 3 44.17 -38.03 53.53
C ARG A 3 42.96 -38.81 53.98
N THR A 4 42.27 -39.67 53.24
CA THR A 4 42.52 -40.78 52.25
C THR A 4 41.16 -41.45 52.06
N HIS A 5 40.74 -42.19 51.11
CA HIS A 5 41.09 -43.34 50.32
C HIS A 5 39.90 -43.70 49.44
N VAL A 6 39.97 -43.91 48.13
CA VAL A 6 40.15 -45.15 47.36
C VAL A 6 39.18 -46.29 47.74
N GLY A 7 38.48 -46.77 46.74
CA GLY A 7 37.73 -48.03 46.73
C GLY A 7 37.08 -48.31 45.40
N SER A 8 37.88 -48.93 44.49
CA SER A 8 37.39 -49.65 43.31
C SER A 8 36.75 -50.98 43.70
N LEU A 9 35.63 -51.34 43.08
CA LEU A 9 35.23 -52.74 42.89
C LEU A 9 34.52 -52.94 41.56
N ALA A 10 35.14 -53.75 40.72
CA ALA A 10 34.58 -54.33 39.55
C ALA A 10 33.92 -55.65 39.91
N ILE A 11 32.75 -55.97 39.35
CA ILE A 11 32.23 -57.34 39.22
C ILE A 11 31.34 -57.46 37.97
N THR A 12 31.90 -58.15 37.00
CA THR A 12 31.41 -59.18 36.05
C THR A 12 29.93 -59.41 35.78
N SER A 13 29.64 -59.29 34.52
CA SER A 13 28.83 -60.12 33.60
C SER A 13 27.75 -61.05 34.15
N PHE A 14 26.51 -60.86 33.68
CA PHE A 14 25.63 -62.00 33.34
C PHE A 14 24.83 -61.65 32.06
N LEU A 15 25.05 -62.46 31.01
CA LEU A 15 24.37 -62.46 29.73
C LEU A 15 23.11 -63.32 29.86
N VAL A 16 21.92 -62.74 29.75
CA VAL A 16 20.67 -63.47 29.55
C VAL A 16 20.07 -63.08 28.21
N ILE A 17 20.14 -64.00 27.27
CA ILE A 17 19.50 -63.90 25.96
C ILE A 17 18.00 -64.28 26.17
N VAL A 18 17.08 -63.33 26.00
CA VAL A 18 15.67 -63.63 25.81
C VAL A 18 15.30 -63.18 24.40
N LEU A 19 15.06 -64.16 23.54
CA LEU A 19 14.41 -63.92 22.22
C LEU A 19 12.98 -63.47 22.45
N GLY A 20 12.71 -62.20 22.25
CA GLY A 20 11.39 -61.62 22.15
C GLY A 20 11.11 -61.24 20.69
N VAL A 21 10.07 -61.79 20.12
CA VAL A 21 9.58 -61.55 18.75
C VAL A 21 9.24 -60.05 18.63
N LEU A 22 10.01 -59.34 17.86
CA LEU A 22 9.75 -57.94 17.47
C LEU A 22 8.72 -57.90 16.37
N GLY A 23 7.48 -57.54 16.73
CA GLY A 23 6.50 -57.01 15.80
C GLY A 23 6.98 -55.66 15.28
N ILE A 24 7.36 -55.61 14.01
CA ILE A 24 7.69 -54.38 13.32
C ILE A 24 6.40 -53.62 13.05
N GLY A 25 6.00 -52.75 13.99
CA GLY A 25 5.04 -51.70 13.72
C GLY A 25 5.68 -50.64 12.85
N THR A 26 5.31 -50.58 11.58
CA THR A 26 5.67 -49.44 10.72
C THR A 26 4.98 -48.19 11.24
N ALA A 27 5.73 -47.36 11.96
CA ALA A 27 5.30 -46.00 12.22
C ALA A 27 5.26 -45.25 10.88
N THR A 28 4.05 -45.07 10.34
CA THR A 28 3.82 -44.11 9.26
C THR A 28 4.12 -42.71 9.82
N ALA A 29 5.27 -42.19 9.45
CA ALA A 29 5.58 -40.76 9.64
C ALA A 29 4.46 -39.97 8.94
N ALA A 30 3.77 -39.09 9.70
CA ALA A 30 2.85 -38.13 9.12
C ALA A 30 3.62 -37.31 8.06
N PRO A 31 3.05 -37.09 6.88
CA PRO A 31 3.70 -36.29 5.87
C PRO A 31 3.91 -34.89 6.43
N THR A 32 5.16 -34.47 6.48
CA THR A 32 5.54 -33.07 6.70
C THR A 32 4.77 -32.25 5.65
N PRO A 33 3.99 -31.23 6.05
CA PRO A 33 3.35 -30.38 5.06
C PRO A 33 4.43 -29.77 4.19
N ALA A 34 4.41 -30.10 2.90
CA ALA A 34 5.25 -29.44 1.91
C ALA A 34 4.99 -27.93 2.00
N PRO A 35 6.02 -27.08 1.87
CA PRO A 35 5.78 -25.65 1.79
C PRO A 35 4.85 -25.43 0.61
N SER A 36 3.66 -24.88 0.89
CA SER A 36 2.71 -24.49 -0.13
C SER A 36 3.34 -23.36 -0.94
N THR A 37 3.96 -23.70 -2.06
CA THR A 37 4.27 -22.75 -3.13
C THR A 37 2.97 -22.36 -3.85
N GLY A 38 2.07 -21.77 -3.12
CA GLY A 38 0.92 -21.06 -3.64
C GLY A 38 1.28 -19.58 -3.77
N SER A 39 2.32 -19.26 -4.52
CA SER A 39 2.46 -17.94 -5.11
C SER A 39 1.43 -17.89 -6.23
N GLY A 40 0.23 -17.36 -5.95
CA GLY A 40 -0.56 -16.75 -7.01
C GLY A 40 0.39 -15.74 -7.68
N GLU A 41 0.87 -16.03 -8.87
CA GLU A 41 1.64 -15.12 -9.69
C GLU A 41 0.79 -13.86 -9.86
N SER A 42 1.06 -12.84 -9.06
CA SER A 42 0.52 -11.51 -9.31
C SER A 42 1.08 -11.07 -10.65
N VAL A 43 0.20 -10.83 -11.62
CA VAL A 43 0.61 -10.27 -12.92
C VAL A 43 1.47 -9.04 -12.63
N PRO A 44 2.73 -9.02 -13.07
CA PRO A 44 3.62 -7.89 -12.79
C PRO A 44 2.98 -6.58 -13.26
N GLY A 45 3.05 -5.55 -12.41
CA GLY A 45 2.57 -4.23 -12.80
C GLY A 45 3.36 -3.72 -14.02
N LYS A 46 2.67 -3.06 -14.95
CA LYS A 46 3.29 -2.39 -16.09
C LYS A 46 3.80 -1.02 -15.65
N LEU A 47 5.02 -0.69 -16.01
CA LEU A 47 5.64 0.62 -15.79
C LEU A 47 5.95 1.27 -17.12
N LEU A 48 5.42 2.46 -17.36
CA LEU A 48 5.82 3.31 -18.47
C LEU A 48 6.62 4.50 -17.92
N LEU A 49 7.90 4.54 -18.26
CA LEU A 49 8.72 5.73 -18.06
C LEU A 49 8.34 6.74 -19.13
N MET A 50 8.08 7.98 -18.73
CA MET A 50 7.75 9.08 -19.64
C MET A 50 8.74 10.21 -19.40
N LEU A 51 9.48 10.60 -20.45
CA LEU A 51 10.53 11.61 -20.35
C LEU A 51 10.24 12.80 -21.24
N ASP A 52 10.34 13.97 -20.65
CA ASP A 52 10.35 15.25 -21.33
C ASP A 52 11.61 15.40 -22.19
N ALA A 53 11.43 15.76 -23.45
CA ALA A 53 12.49 16.15 -24.36
C ALA A 53 12.19 17.52 -25.03
N SER A 54 11.46 18.37 -24.30
CA SER A 54 11.23 19.76 -24.71
C SER A 54 12.50 20.59 -24.72
N GLY A 55 12.43 21.77 -25.34
CA GLY A 55 13.59 22.65 -25.50
C GLY A 55 14.20 23.11 -24.17
N SER A 56 13.42 23.24 -23.08
CA SER A 56 13.89 23.61 -21.73
C SER A 56 14.87 22.58 -21.15
N MET A 57 14.76 21.33 -21.53
CA MET A 57 15.68 20.26 -21.12
C MET A 57 17.12 20.45 -21.63
N LEU A 58 17.37 21.39 -22.51
CA LEU A 58 18.73 21.82 -22.94
C LEU A 58 19.41 22.76 -21.94
N GLU A 59 18.67 23.32 -21.00
CA GLU A 59 19.25 24.19 -19.97
C GLU A 59 20.20 23.39 -19.07
N ALA A 60 21.25 24.09 -18.58
CA ALA A 60 22.20 23.48 -17.65
C ALA A 60 21.60 23.35 -16.25
N ASP A 61 21.86 22.24 -15.58
CA ASP A 61 21.61 22.05 -14.17
C ASP A 61 22.75 22.60 -13.30
N PRO A 62 22.61 22.62 -11.98
CA PRO A 62 23.67 23.10 -11.07
C PRO A 62 24.98 22.30 -11.15
N SER A 63 24.98 21.08 -11.72
CA SER A 63 26.20 20.28 -11.93
C SER A 63 26.94 20.62 -13.21
N GLY A 64 26.33 21.43 -14.09
CA GLY A 64 26.86 21.82 -15.39
C GLY A 64 26.52 20.85 -16.53
N LEU A 65 25.72 19.82 -16.28
CA LEU A 65 25.11 18.98 -17.30
C LEU A 65 23.86 19.66 -17.87
N THR A 66 23.42 19.26 -19.08
CA THR A 66 22.05 19.60 -19.49
C THR A 66 21.06 18.81 -18.64
N ARG A 67 19.85 19.36 -18.39
CA ARG A 67 18.77 18.65 -17.71
C ARG A 67 18.47 17.31 -18.40
N MET A 68 18.54 17.29 -19.74
CA MET A 68 18.38 16.07 -20.53
C MET A 68 19.45 15.03 -20.21
N ASP A 69 20.73 15.41 -20.17
CA ASP A 69 21.81 14.46 -19.90
C ASP A 69 21.72 13.92 -18.46
N ALA A 70 21.40 14.76 -17.51
CA ALA A 70 21.17 14.38 -16.13
C ALA A 70 19.97 13.42 -15.97
N ALA A 71 18.84 13.70 -16.65
CA ALA A 71 17.68 12.81 -16.65
C ALA A 71 17.99 11.44 -17.28
N LYS A 72 18.74 11.40 -18.39
CA LYS A 72 19.20 10.16 -19.01
C LYS A 72 20.13 9.36 -18.11
N GLN A 73 21.04 10.01 -17.40
CA GLN A 73 21.91 9.35 -16.42
C GLN A 73 21.08 8.75 -15.29
N GLY A 74 20.15 9.51 -14.71
CA GLY A 74 19.26 9.06 -13.65
C GLY A 74 18.42 7.85 -14.08
N LEU A 75 17.76 7.92 -15.25
CA LEU A 75 16.98 6.82 -15.80
C LEU A 75 17.84 5.58 -16.05
N SER A 76 19.02 5.75 -16.63
CA SER A 76 19.93 4.62 -16.92
C SER A 76 20.39 3.90 -15.64
N ALA A 77 20.66 4.65 -14.57
CA ALA A 77 21.02 4.09 -13.29
C ALA A 77 19.88 3.28 -12.64
N VAL A 78 18.63 3.71 -12.85
CA VAL A 78 17.43 3.01 -12.39
C VAL A 78 17.20 1.71 -13.17
N VAL A 79 17.36 1.74 -14.48
CA VAL A 79 17.20 0.55 -15.34
C VAL A 79 18.07 -0.62 -14.88
N ASP A 80 19.29 -0.35 -14.39
CA ASP A 80 20.18 -1.38 -13.84
C ASP A 80 19.61 -2.07 -12.60
N LYS A 81 18.85 -1.34 -11.78
CA LYS A 81 18.28 -1.82 -10.52
C LYS A 81 16.92 -2.49 -10.67
N LEU A 82 16.25 -2.33 -11.80
CA LEU A 82 14.96 -2.97 -12.02
C LEU A 82 15.09 -4.50 -12.10
N PRO A 83 14.11 -5.26 -11.55
CA PRO A 83 14.13 -6.72 -11.63
C PRO A 83 13.97 -7.21 -13.07
N ASP A 84 14.59 -8.34 -13.42
CA ASP A 84 14.64 -8.85 -14.80
C ASP A 84 13.28 -9.32 -15.34
N ASN A 85 12.28 -9.49 -14.48
CA ASN A 85 10.91 -9.80 -14.88
C ASN A 85 9.99 -8.57 -14.95
N ALA A 86 10.51 -7.36 -14.75
CA ALA A 86 9.73 -6.13 -14.82
C ALA A 86 9.14 -5.91 -16.21
N GLN A 87 7.88 -5.41 -16.28
CA GLN A 87 7.22 -5.01 -17.50
C GLN A 87 7.39 -3.51 -17.68
N VAL A 88 8.34 -3.07 -18.53
CA VAL A 88 8.75 -1.67 -18.61
C VAL A 88 8.77 -1.20 -20.06
N GLY A 89 8.32 0.03 -20.29
CA GLY A 89 8.43 0.76 -21.57
C GLY A 89 8.94 2.17 -21.36
N LEU A 90 9.26 2.86 -22.45
CA LEU A 90 9.68 4.26 -22.48
C LEU A 90 8.93 5.04 -23.54
N ARG A 91 8.26 6.11 -23.14
CA ARG A 91 7.67 7.13 -24.00
C ARG A 91 8.42 8.44 -23.83
N VAL A 92 8.56 9.18 -24.92
CA VAL A 92 9.24 10.48 -24.95
C VAL A 92 8.33 11.48 -25.65
N TYR A 93 8.34 12.73 -25.29
CA TYR A 93 7.65 13.80 -25.99
C TYR A 93 8.58 14.99 -26.23
N GLY A 94 8.27 15.81 -27.27
CA GLY A 94 9.08 16.96 -27.64
C GLY A 94 10.45 16.60 -28.23
N ALA A 95 10.59 15.41 -28.82
CA ALA A 95 11.88 14.92 -29.31
C ALA A 95 12.08 15.05 -30.82
N THR A 96 11.04 15.28 -31.62
CA THR A 96 11.15 15.23 -33.09
C THR A 96 10.81 16.54 -33.76
N VAL A 97 9.81 17.27 -33.31
CA VAL A 97 9.41 18.55 -33.90
C VAL A 97 10.08 19.69 -33.11
N MET A 98 10.65 20.69 -33.82
CA MET A 98 11.29 21.83 -33.19
C MET A 98 10.24 22.68 -32.48
N GLY A 99 10.50 23.01 -31.18
CA GLY A 99 9.69 23.91 -30.38
C GLY A 99 9.91 25.39 -30.75
N GLY A 100 9.09 26.25 -30.14
CA GLY A 100 9.16 27.70 -30.24
C GLY A 100 7.78 28.36 -30.39
N THR A 101 6.88 27.77 -31.12
CA THR A 101 5.46 28.14 -31.17
C THR A 101 4.64 26.86 -31.25
N PRO A 102 3.68 26.62 -30.35
CA PRO A 102 2.87 25.44 -30.39
C PRO A 102 2.11 25.31 -31.72
N THR A 103 2.44 24.27 -32.48
CA THR A 103 1.71 23.88 -33.70
C THR A 103 1.00 22.55 -33.43
N PRO A 104 -0.03 22.18 -34.23
CA PRO A 104 -0.66 20.87 -34.08
C PRO A 104 0.32 19.70 -34.13
N GLU A 105 1.34 19.77 -34.98
CA GLU A 105 2.39 18.75 -35.13
C GLU A 105 3.30 18.70 -33.89
N ALA A 106 3.71 19.85 -33.38
CA ALA A 106 4.54 19.94 -32.17
C ALA A 106 3.76 19.47 -30.91
N CYS A 107 2.46 19.78 -30.86
CA CYS A 107 1.57 19.33 -29.77
C CYS A 107 1.16 17.86 -29.89
N ALA A 108 1.44 17.20 -31.00
CA ALA A 108 1.28 15.76 -31.20
C ALA A 108 2.60 14.98 -31.09
N ASP A 109 3.73 15.68 -30.83
CA ASP A 109 5.07 15.07 -30.77
C ASP A 109 5.29 14.21 -29.53
N THR A 110 4.89 12.95 -29.61
CA THR A 110 5.11 11.95 -28.57
C THR A 110 5.32 10.57 -29.18
N GLN A 111 6.31 9.81 -28.69
CA GLN A 111 6.68 8.52 -29.26
C GLN A 111 6.91 7.47 -28.17
N LEU A 112 6.42 6.24 -28.41
CA LEU A 112 6.80 5.06 -27.66
C LEU A 112 8.13 4.55 -28.22
N VAL A 113 9.25 4.98 -27.62
CA VAL A 113 10.61 4.65 -28.12
C VAL A 113 11.09 3.27 -27.67
N HIS A 114 10.48 2.71 -26.63
CA HIS A 114 10.66 1.34 -26.20
C HIS A 114 9.30 0.76 -25.77
N PRO A 115 8.80 -0.31 -26.41
CA PRO A 115 7.49 -0.88 -26.10
C PRO A 115 7.47 -1.51 -24.69
N ILE A 116 6.29 -1.52 -24.05
CA ILE A 116 6.10 -2.17 -22.76
C ILE A 116 6.20 -3.68 -22.92
N GLY A 117 7.12 -4.29 -22.20
CA GLY A 117 7.38 -5.73 -22.19
C GLY A 117 8.33 -6.12 -21.09
N THR A 118 8.67 -7.41 -21.00
CA THR A 118 9.74 -7.87 -20.10
C THR A 118 11.00 -7.08 -20.40
N ILE A 119 11.60 -6.52 -19.34
CA ILE A 119 12.67 -5.54 -19.47
C ILE A 119 13.87 -6.06 -20.27
N ASP A 120 14.20 -5.35 -21.35
CA ASP A 120 15.50 -5.42 -22.01
C ASP A 120 16.33 -4.22 -21.56
N LYS A 121 17.15 -4.41 -20.53
CA LYS A 121 17.96 -3.32 -19.94
C LYS A 121 18.89 -2.67 -20.97
N THR A 122 19.43 -3.44 -21.89
CA THR A 122 20.33 -2.93 -22.93
C THR A 122 19.56 -2.10 -23.95
N GLY A 123 18.47 -2.62 -24.49
CA GLY A 123 17.62 -1.94 -25.44
C GLY A 123 16.98 -0.68 -24.84
N LEU A 124 16.51 -0.76 -23.58
CA LEU A 124 15.92 0.38 -22.89
C LEU A 124 16.94 1.51 -22.66
N LYS A 125 18.18 1.19 -22.25
CA LYS A 125 19.25 2.19 -22.16
C LYS A 125 19.64 2.79 -23.51
N ALA A 126 19.67 1.99 -24.57
CA ALA A 126 19.90 2.48 -25.92
C ALA A 126 18.79 3.45 -26.34
N ALA A 127 17.52 3.14 -26.03
CA ALA A 127 16.38 4.02 -26.28
C ALA A 127 16.47 5.32 -25.49
N ILE A 128 16.84 5.28 -24.19
CA ILE A 128 17.06 6.46 -23.33
C ILE A 128 18.09 7.41 -23.96
N ASN A 129 19.15 6.88 -24.55
CA ASN A 129 20.22 7.68 -25.15
C ASN A 129 19.95 8.10 -26.61
N GLY A 130 18.92 7.53 -27.26
CA GLY A 130 18.67 7.65 -28.70
C GLY A 130 17.98 8.92 -29.17
N PHE A 131 17.52 9.81 -28.29
CA PHE A 131 16.82 11.05 -28.66
C PHE A 131 17.48 12.30 -28.06
N ALA A 132 17.06 13.48 -28.51
CA ALA A 132 17.57 14.76 -28.04
C ALA A 132 16.40 15.73 -27.78
N ALA A 133 16.58 16.60 -26.82
CA ALA A 133 15.63 17.66 -26.48
C ALA A 133 15.57 18.73 -27.56
N LYS A 134 14.35 19.17 -27.96
CA LYS A 134 14.18 20.28 -28.91
C LYS A 134 12.76 20.83 -29.10
N GLY A 135 11.73 20.14 -28.57
CA GLY A 135 10.34 20.38 -28.93
C GLY A 135 9.52 21.16 -27.92
N GLU A 136 8.20 21.09 -28.08
CA GLU A 136 7.19 21.57 -27.14
C GLU A 136 6.96 20.54 -26.03
N THR A 137 6.11 20.91 -25.04
CA THR A 137 5.81 20.11 -23.85
C THR A 137 4.35 19.61 -23.84
N PRO A 138 3.96 18.65 -24.72
CA PRO A 138 2.58 18.16 -24.84
C PRO A 138 2.26 17.07 -23.80
N ILE A 139 2.22 17.39 -22.51
CA ILE A 139 2.00 16.44 -21.41
C ILE A 139 0.63 15.76 -21.54
N ALA A 140 -0.45 16.54 -21.71
CA ALA A 140 -1.82 16.01 -21.79
C ALA A 140 -1.98 14.99 -22.91
N HIS A 141 -1.50 15.32 -24.13
CA HIS A 141 -1.54 14.41 -25.27
C HIS A 141 -0.70 13.16 -25.03
N SER A 142 0.48 13.32 -24.44
CA SER A 142 1.41 12.22 -24.16
C SER A 142 0.87 11.26 -23.10
N LEU A 143 0.19 11.76 -22.07
CA LEU A 143 -0.48 10.93 -21.06
C LEU A 143 -1.65 10.14 -21.66
N HIS A 144 -2.42 10.74 -22.59
CA HIS A 144 -3.47 10.01 -23.30
C HIS A 144 -2.88 8.84 -24.13
N LYS A 145 -1.78 9.08 -24.85
CA LYS A 145 -1.07 8.03 -25.60
C LYS A 145 -0.43 6.97 -24.72
N ALA A 146 0.05 7.36 -23.54
CA ALA A 146 0.59 6.44 -22.54
C ALA A 146 -0.46 5.43 -22.04
N LEU A 147 -1.72 5.85 -21.92
CA LEU A 147 -2.82 4.95 -21.56
C LEU A 147 -3.11 3.92 -22.66
N GLU A 148 -3.03 4.33 -23.93
CA GLU A 148 -3.15 3.40 -25.06
C GLU A 148 -2.03 2.35 -25.02
N ASP A 149 -0.78 2.74 -24.72
CA ASP A 149 0.37 1.84 -24.61
C ASP A 149 0.22 0.84 -23.46
N LEU A 150 -0.28 1.29 -22.31
CA LEU A 150 -0.47 0.46 -21.12
C LEU A 150 -1.64 -0.53 -21.28
N GLY A 151 -2.57 -0.24 -22.18
CA GLY A 151 -3.75 -1.05 -22.44
C GLY A 151 -4.75 -1.03 -21.29
N THR A 152 -5.69 -1.98 -21.29
CA THR A 152 -6.84 -1.98 -20.36
C THR A 152 -6.71 -2.96 -19.20
N THR A 153 -5.67 -3.79 -19.17
CA THR A 153 -5.53 -4.90 -18.21
C THR A 153 -4.30 -4.75 -17.32
N GLY A 154 -4.45 -5.19 -16.07
CA GLY A 154 -3.38 -5.18 -15.09
C GLY A 154 -3.15 -3.82 -14.45
N LYS A 155 -2.22 -3.79 -13.49
CA LYS A 155 -1.78 -2.58 -12.82
C LYS A 155 -0.97 -1.71 -13.77
N ARG A 156 -1.27 -0.43 -13.84
CA ARG A 156 -0.67 0.53 -14.77
C ARG A 156 -0.04 1.68 -14.01
N ASN A 157 1.24 1.88 -14.24
CA ASN A 157 2.01 2.93 -13.59
C ASN A 157 2.74 3.76 -14.64
N ILE A 158 2.73 5.07 -14.47
CA ILE A 158 3.53 6.02 -15.24
C ILE A 158 4.43 6.77 -14.27
N ILE A 159 5.70 6.90 -14.63
CA ILE A 159 6.62 7.85 -13.99
C ILE A 159 6.93 8.91 -15.02
N LEU A 160 6.41 10.12 -14.81
CA LEU A 160 6.62 11.28 -15.67
C LEU A 160 7.78 12.12 -15.10
N VAL A 161 8.82 12.32 -15.90
CA VAL A 161 9.93 13.25 -15.60
C VAL A 161 9.82 14.44 -16.54
N SER A 162 9.68 15.65 -15.96
CA SER A 162 9.55 16.90 -16.73
C SER A 162 10.20 18.06 -15.99
N ASP A 163 10.71 19.05 -16.75
CA ASP A 163 11.28 20.29 -16.26
C ASP A 163 10.40 21.51 -16.54
N GLY A 164 9.24 21.33 -17.19
CA GLY A 164 8.41 22.41 -17.68
C GLY A 164 6.91 22.26 -17.46
N GLU A 165 6.20 23.33 -17.82
CA GLU A 165 4.76 23.38 -17.88
C GLU A 165 4.27 22.85 -19.24
N GLU A 166 3.01 22.36 -19.29
CA GLU A 166 2.32 22.13 -20.57
C GLU A 166 2.38 23.37 -21.44
N SER A 167 2.91 23.23 -22.64
CA SER A 167 2.97 24.32 -23.63
C SER A 167 1.86 24.24 -24.68
N CYS A 168 1.11 23.14 -24.66
CA CYS A 168 -0.01 22.89 -25.54
C CYS A 168 -1.36 22.99 -24.81
N VAL A 169 -2.45 22.60 -25.43
CA VAL A 169 -3.78 22.54 -24.81
C VAL A 169 -4.38 21.16 -25.04
N PRO A 170 -5.19 20.63 -24.15
CA PRO A 170 -5.68 21.23 -22.89
C PRO A 170 -4.71 21.09 -21.71
N ASP A 171 -5.00 21.78 -20.57
CA ASP A 171 -4.31 21.58 -19.29
C ASP A 171 -4.38 20.09 -18.90
N PRO A 172 -3.25 19.44 -18.57
CA PRO A 172 -3.22 18.01 -18.28
C PRO A 172 -3.97 17.63 -17.00
N CYS A 173 -4.09 18.51 -15.99
CA CYS A 173 -4.70 18.16 -14.73
C CYS A 173 -6.22 17.85 -14.82
N PRO A 174 -7.08 18.67 -15.46
CA PRO A 174 -8.46 18.31 -15.73
C PRO A 174 -8.61 17.05 -16.59
N VAL A 175 -7.74 16.85 -17.58
CA VAL A 175 -7.74 15.67 -18.45
C VAL A 175 -7.53 14.39 -17.62
N ILE A 176 -6.54 14.38 -16.73
CA ILE A 176 -6.27 13.22 -15.88
C ILE A 176 -7.41 12.96 -14.90
N LYS A 177 -8.00 14.00 -14.30
CA LYS A 177 -9.17 13.86 -13.42
C LYS A 177 -10.35 13.19 -14.13
N GLU A 178 -10.61 13.55 -15.38
CA GLU A 178 -11.67 12.93 -16.19
C GLU A 178 -11.35 11.46 -16.50
N LEU A 179 -10.12 11.15 -16.91
CA LEU A 179 -9.69 9.79 -17.22
C LEU A 179 -9.79 8.85 -16.01
N ILE A 180 -9.34 9.28 -14.83
CA ILE A 180 -9.44 8.50 -13.59
C ILE A 180 -10.90 8.37 -13.13
N GLY A 181 -11.71 9.43 -13.27
CA GLY A 181 -13.14 9.42 -12.95
C GLY A 181 -13.94 8.37 -13.71
N ASN A 182 -13.46 7.93 -14.86
CA ASN A 182 -14.03 6.84 -15.66
C ASN A 182 -13.64 5.42 -15.17
N GLY A 183 -13.05 5.30 -13.97
CA GLY A 183 -12.72 4.02 -13.34
C GLY A 183 -11.45 3.36 -13.89
N ILE A 184 -10.55 4.12 -14.49
CA ILE A 184 -9.27 3.62 -14.99
C ILE A 184 -8.32 3.38 -13.82
N ASP A 185 -7.83 2.15 -13.69
CA ASP A 185 -6.82 1.75 -12.72
C ASP A 185 -5.42 2.19 -13.18
N LEU A 186 -5.08 3.45 -12.87
CA LEU A 186 -3.83 4.10 -13.26
C LEU A 186 -3.23 4.85 -12.08
N GLN A 187 -1.92 4.72 -11.91
CA GLN A 187 -1.14 5.58 -11.03
C GLN A 187 -0.15 6.39 -11.87
N ILE A 188 -0.06 7.70 -11.64
CA ILE A 188 0.94 8.56 -12.26
C ILE A 188 1.76 9.23 -11.17
N ASP A 189 3.02 8.84 -11.08
CA ASP A 189 4.00 9.55 -10.26
C ASP A 189 4.73 10.58 -11.13
N THR A 190 5.05 11.73 -10.56
CA THR A 190 5.70 12.80 -11.31
C THR A 190 6.99 13.24 -10.62
N VAL A 191 8.04 13.48 -11.41
CA VAL A 191 9.32 14.02 -10.97
C VAL A 191 9.55 15.35 -11.68
N GLY A 192 9.46 16.45 -10.93
CA GLY A 192 9.80 17.78 -11.43
C GLY A 192 11.31 18.01 -11.36
N TYR A 193 11.95 18.34 -12.48
CA TYR A 193 13.37 18.57 -12.54
C TYR A 193 13.69 20.05 -12.65
N ALA A 194 14.19 20.64 -11.58
CA ALA A 194 14.52 22.08 -11.48
C ALA A 194 13.34 22.98 -11.93
N VAL A 195 12.12 22.62 -11.56
CA VAL A 195 10.87 23.24 -12.02
C VAL A 195 10.58 24.55 -11.29
N GLY A 196 9.93 25.49 -11.98
CA GLY A 196 9.30 26.66 -11.38
C GLY A 196 7.96 26.31 -10.69
N ASP A 197 7.38 27.29 -9.95
CA ASP A 197 6.18 27.07 -9.13
C ASP A 197 4.96 26.59 -9.92
N LYS A 198 4.75 27.07 -11.13
CA LYS A 198 3.60 26.66 -11.96
C LYS A 198 3.75 25.24 -12.46
N ALA A 199 4.92 24.85 -12.99
CA ALA A 199 5.20 23.48 -13.41
C ALA A 199 5.07 22.53 -12.21
N ARG A 200 5.58 22.91 -11.03
CA ARG A 200 5.44 22.16 -9.79
C ARG A 200 3.97 21.91 -9.45
N GLN A 201 3.15 22.95 -9.42
CA GLN A 201 1.72 22.83 -9.14
C GLN A 201 0.99 21.94 -10.16
N GLN A 202 1.34 22.03 -11.43
CA GLN A 202 0.74 21.22 -12.48
C GLN A 202 1.12 19.74 -12.33
N LEU A 203 2.41 19.44 -12.11
CA LEU A 203 2.90 18.07 -11.88
C LEU A 203 2.34 17.47 -10.59
N GLN A 204 2.23 18.25 -9.52
CA GLN A 204 1.55 17.83 -8.28
C GLN A 204 0.09 17.50 -8.53
N CYS A 205 -0.62 18.35 -9.29
CA CYS A 205 -2.01 18.08 -9.61
C CYS A 205 -2.21 16.80 -10.44
N ILE A 206 -1.33 16.52 -11.41
CA ILE A 206 -1.36 15.26 -12.18
C ILE A 206 -1.16 14.06 -11.26
N ALA A 207 -0.14 14.09 -10.41
CA ALA A 207 0.15 13.01 -9.48
C ALA A 207 -1.03 12.78 -8.52
N ASP A 208 -1.55 13.84 -7.92
CA ASP A 208 -2.67 13.77 -6.98
C ASP A 208 -3.95 13.22 -7.62
N ALA A 209 -4.26 13.65 -8.84
CA ALA A 209 -5.43 13.16 -9.57
C ALA A 209 -5.35 11.67 -9.87
N ALA A 210 -4.14 11.13 -10.11
CA ALA A 210 -3.90 9.75 -10.48
C ALA A 210 -3.35 8.89 -9.30
N HIS A 211 -3.62 9.26 -8.06
CA HIS A 211 -3.19 8.51 -6.86
C HIS A 211 -1.67 8.32 -6.74
N GLY A 212 -0.88 9.12 -7.43
CA GLY A 212 0.58 9.09 -7.40
C GLY A 212 1.19 10.08 -6.40
N THR A 213 2.50 10.22 -6.49
CA THR A 213 3.31 11.11 -5.65
C THR A 213 4.15 12.02 -6.54
N TYR A 214 4.23 13.30 -6.16
CA TYR A 214 5.16 14.27 -6.77
C TYR A 214 6.50 14.24 -6.04
N TYR A 215 7.59 14.26 -6.78
CA TYR A 215 8.95 14.42 -6.29
C TYR A 215 9.62 15.62 -6.94
N ASP A 216 10.37 16.42 -6.16
CA ASP A 216 11.22 17.46 -6.68
C ASP A 216 12.66 16.96 -6.81
N ALA A 217 13.34 17.27 -7.90
CA ALA A 217 14.72 16.88 -8.14
C ALA A 217 15.50 18.07 -8.67
N ALA A 218 16.61 18.42 -8.03
CA ALA A 218 17.47 19.54 -8.44
C ALA A 218 18.71 19.09 -9.22
N ASN A 219 18.99 17.77 -9.26
CA ASN A 219 20.15 17.19 -9.94
C ASN A 219 19.93 15.72 -10.31
N ALA A 220 20.87 15.16 -11.08
CA ALA A 220 20.80 13.76 -11.57
C ALA A 220 20.67 12.71 -10.47
N ASP A 221 21.36 12.88 -9.34
CA ASP A 221 21.32 11.91 -8.23
C ASP A 221 19.93 11.88 -7.58
N GLN A 222 19.30 13.03 -7.43
CA GLN A 222 17.93 13.12 -6.90
C GLN A 222 16.89 12.57 -7.89
N ILE A 223 17.07 12.78 -9.20
CA ILE A 223 16.25 12.11 -10.23
C ILE A 223 16.39 10.59 -10.08
N ALA A 224 17.62 10.08 -10.01
CA ALA A 224 17.87 8.65 -9.90
C ALA A 224 17.25 8.06 -8.63
N ALA A 225 17.38 8.74 -7.49
CA ALA A 225 16.78 8.33 -6.21
C ALA A 225 15.25 8.30 -6.31
N SER A 226 14.63 9.36 -6.80
CA SER A 226 13.17 9.48 -6.96
C SER A 226 12.62 8.40 -7.89
N ILE A 227 13.18 8.24 -9.10
CA ILE A 227 12.71 7.25 -10.06
C ILE A 227 12.96 5.83 -9.54
N ASN A 228 14.09 5.55 -8.87
CA ASN A 228 14.36 4.24 -8.27
C ASN A 228 13.28 3.88 -7.24
N LYS A 229 12.95 4.80 -6.35
CA LYS A 229 11.90 4.61 -5.36
C LYS A 229 10.53 4.37 -6.02
N LEU A 230 10.15 5.23 -6.95
CA LEU A 230 8.87 5.13 -7.67
C LEU A 230 8.77 3.84 -8.49
N SER A 231 9.86 3.45 -9.17
CA SER A 231 9.91 2.20 -9.94
C SER A 231 9.75 0.98 -9.04
N GLN A 232 10.39 0.96 -7.88
CA GLN A 232 10.23 -0.14 -6.92
C GLN A 232 8.79 -0.20 -6.39
N ARG A 233 8.14 0.93 -6.15
CA ARG A 233 6.72 1.00 -5.77
C ARG A 233 5.80 0.52 -6.90
N ALA A 234 6.07 0.92 -8.14
CA ALA A 234 5.31 0.48 -9.31
C ALA A 234 5.35 -1.05 -9.52
N MET A 235 6.46 -1.70 -9.17
CA MET A 235 6.63 -3.15 -9.28
C MET A 235 5.95 -3.93 -8.14
N ARG A 236 5.55 -3.27 -7.05
CA ARG A 236 4.82 -3.91 -5.95
C ARG A 236 3.32 -3.83 -6.17
N PRO A 237 2.53 -4.77 -5.62
CA PRO A 237 1.10 -4.59 -5.54
C PRO A 237 0.80 -3.38 -4.64
N PHE A 238 0.51 -2.25 -5.26
CA PHE A 238 0.34 -0.95 -4.64
C PHE A 238 -1.14 -0.69 -4.43
N ARG A 239 -1.73 -1.22 -3.36
CA ARG A 239 -3.11 -0.84 -2.99
C ARG A 239 -3.51 -1.42 -1.66
N VAL A 240 -4.42 -0.68 -1.03
CA VAL A 240 -5.42 -1.24 -0.16
C VAL A 240 -5.92 -2.53 -0.80
N THR A 241 -5.48 -3.69 -0.30
CA THR A 241 -5.84 -4.99 -0.86
C THR A 241 -6.93 -5.62 -0.03
N GLY A 242 -7.87 -6.26 -0.69
CA GLY A 242 -8.97 -6.92 -0.03
C GLY A 242 -10.10 -7.17 -1.02
N THR A 243 -11.13 -7.87 -0.57
CA THR A 243 -12.36 -8.01 -1.34
C THR A 243 -13.07 -6.66 -1.41
N PRO A 244 -13.32 -6.09 -2.59
CA PRO A 244 -14.09 -4.85 -2.71
C PRO A 244 -15.49 -5.05 -2.14
N ILE A 245 -15.91 -4.12 -1.29
CA ILE A 245 -17.26 -4.08 -0.70
C ILE A 245 -17.81 -2.68 -0.85
N LYS A 246 -19.11 -2.53 -0.65
CA LYS A 246 -19.75 -1.22 -0.58
C LYS A 246 -20.66 -1.17 0.65
N GLY A 247 -20.21 -0.43 1.66
CA GLY A 247 -21.00 -0.15 2.84
C GLY A 247 -22.25 0.68 2.52
N THR A 248 -23.23 0.64 3.40
CA THR A 248 -24.49 1.38 3.24
C THR A 248 -24.71 2.32 4.42
N HIS A 249 -25.61 3.27 4.28
CA HIS A 249 -25.98 4.18 5.37
C HIS A 249 -26.99 3.56 6.35
N ASP A 250 -27.67 2.48 5.94
CA ASP A 250 -28.66 1.76 6.74
C ASP A 250 -28.13 0.38 7.17
N ALA A 251 -28.19 0.10 8.47
CA ALA A 251 -27.77 -1.18 9.04
C ALA A 251 -28.59 -2.37 8.50
N ALA A 252 -29.85 -2.16 8.08
CA ALA A 252 -30.69 -3.23 7.54
C ALA A 252 -30.21 -3.75 6.20
N THR A 253 -29.58 -2.88 5.39
CA THR A 253 -29.05 -3.21 4.06
C THR A 253 -27.53 -3.38 4.04
N ALA A 254 -26.88 -3.30 5.22
CA ALA A 254 -25.43 -3.39 5.36
C ALA A 254 -24.88 -4.74 4.86
N PRO A 255 -23.80 -4.75 4.06
CA PRO A 255 -23.19 -5.99 3.59
C PRO A 255 -22.62 -6.80 4.75
N GLU A 256 -22.70 -8.13 4.64
CA GLU A 256 -22.20 -9.06 5.64
C GLU A 256 -20.72 -9.35 5.40
N LEU A 257 -19.91 -9.21 6.47
CA LEU A 257 -18.47 -9.48 6.48
C LEU A 257 -18.16 -10.58 7.50
N THR A 258 -17.34 -11.53 7.09
CA THR A 258 -16.74 -12.56 7.97
C THR A 258 -15.26 -12.27 8.17
N ALA A 259 -14.52 -13.14 8.87
CA ALA A 259 -13.07 -13.03 8.97
C ALA A 259 -12.45 -12.88 7.57
N GLY A 260 -11.68 -11.81 7.37
CA GLY A 260 -11.12 -11.46 6.05
C GLY A 260 -10.63 -10.03 5.96
N GLN A 261 -10.22 -9.65 4.76
CA GLN A 261 -9.76 -8.30 4.43
C GLN A 261 -10.57 -7.74 3.26
N TYR A 262 -11.03 -6.51 3.43
CA TYR A 262 -11.95 -5.82 2.54
C TYR A 262 -11.50 -4.41 2.25
N THR A 263 -12.03 -3.81 1.17
CA THR A 263 -11.73 -2.44 0.78
C THR A 263 -13.01 -1.69 0.42
N ASP A 264 -13.09 -0.43 0.83
CA ASP A 264 -14.15 0.50 0.46
C ASP A 264 -13.60 1.93 0.37
N ALA A 265 -14.45 2.90 0.03
CA ALA A 265 -14.12 4.32 0.03
C ALA A 265 -15.27 5.12 0.66
N ILE A 266 -14.91 6.08 1.52
CA ILE A 266 -15.88 6.93 2.22
C ILE A 266 -15.70 8.39 1.82
N THR A 267 -16.81 9.08 1.52
CA THR A 267 -16.84 10.54 1.39
C THR A 267 -16.92 11.18 2.77
N GLU A 268 -16.59 12.44 2.86
CA GLU A 268 -16.66 13.20 4.11
C GLU A 268 -18.04 13.82 4.35
N GLY A 269 -18.33 14.21 5.60
CA GLY A 269 -19.46 15.00 6.03
C GLY A 269 -19.84 14.77 7.49
N GLU A 270 -20.74 15.59 8.02
CA GLU A 270 -21.15 15.55 9.43
C GLU A 270 -22.43 14.75 9.67
N ASP A 271 -23.20 14.47 8.64
CA ASP A 271 -24.49 13.79 8.75
C ASP A 271 -24.39 12.27 8.55
N ALA A 272 -25.50 11.57 8.68
CA ALA A 272 -25.58 10.12 8.51
C ALA A 272 -25.20 9.64 7.10
N ALA A 273 -25.17 10.53 6.09
CA ALA A 273 -24.76 10.20 4.73
C ALA A 273 -23.26 9.95 4.60
N HIS A 274 -22.46 10.32 5.60
CA HIS A 274 -21.01 10.11 5.65
C HIS A 274 -20.58 9.00 6.61
N GLN A 275 -21.52 8.12 6.94
CA GLN A 275 -21.29 6.90 7.71
C GLN A 275 -21.53 5.70 6.82
N LEU A 276 -20.59 4.76 6.83
CA LEU A 276 -20.77 3.47 6.19
C LEU A 276 -20.96 2.39 7.25
N LYS A 277 -21.93 1.52 7.01
CA LYS A 277 -22.29 0.43 7.92
C LYS A 277 -22.04 -0.92 7.26
N TYR A 278 -21.60 -1.87 8.08
CA TYR A 278 -21.31 -3.26 7.73
C TYR A 278 -21.87 -4.17 8.82
N ARG A 279 -22.28 -5.37 8.45
CA ARG A 279 -22.69 -6.41 9.39
C ARG A 279 -21.54 -7.39 9.56
N ILE A 280 -20.95 -7.44 10.74
CA ILE A 280 -19.84 -8.34 11.06
C ILE A 280 -20.43 -9.63 11.62
N LYS A 281 -20.32 -10.72 10.85
CA LYS A 281 -20.89 -12.01 11.20
C LYS A 281 -19.89 -12.85 11.99
N ARG A 282 -20.37 -13.41 13.10
CA ARG A 282 -19.67 -14.40 13.89
C ARG A 282 -19.90 -15.79 13.31
N THR A 283 -18.83 -16.49 12.97
CA THR A 283 -18.90 -17.87 12.41
C THR A 283 -18.60 -18.94 13.46
N ILE A 284 -17.92 -18.56 14.55
CA ILE A 284 -17.59 -19.43 15.68
C ILE A 284 -18.33 -18.93 16.93
N PRO A 285 -19.29 -19.70 17.49
CA PRO A 285 -20.02 -19.27 18.67
C PRO A 285 -19.08 -18.90 19.85
N GLY A 286 -19.32 -17.75 20.48
CA GLY A 286 -18.53 -17.26 21.59
C GLY A 286 -17.12 -16.79 21.24
N SER A 287 -16.79 -16.62 19.94
CA SER A 287 -15.53 -15.99 19.52
C SER A 287 -15.53 -14.49 19.79
N THR A 288 -14.35 -13.90 19.86
CA THR A 288 -14.16 -12.44 19.88
C THR A 288 -13.96 -11.95 18.45
N LEU A 289 -14.77 -10.95 18.04
CA LEU A 289 -14.61 -10.27 16.77
C LEU A 289 -13.75 -9.02 16.96
N HIS A 290 -12.64 -8.94 16.23
CA HIS A 290 -11.82 -7.75 16.15
C HIS A 290 -12.01 -7.15 14.76
N VAL A 291 -12.34 -5.86 14.69
CA VAL A 291 -12.51 -5.16 13.42
C VAL A 291 -11.59 -3.95 13.42
N SER A 292 -10.86 -3.80 12.36
CA SER A 292 -9.98 -2.65 12.19
C SER A 292 -10.15 -2.00 10.83
N THR A 293 -9.86 -0.70 10.78
CA THR A 293 -9.77 0.06 9.54
C THR A 293 -8.44 0.79 9.48
N ALA A 294 -7.96 0.98 8.26
CA ALA A 294 -6.80 1.82 8.00
C ALA A 294 -7.03 2.64 6.74
N ALA A 295 -6.72 3.92 6.84
CA ALA A 295 -6.76 4.87 5.74
C ALA A 295 -5.53 5.78 5.81
N LEU A 296 -5.05 6.23 4.65
CA LEU A 296 -4.04 7.27 4.55
C LEU A 296 -4.64 8.44 3.77
N PRO A 297 -5.44 9.28 4.43
CA PRO A 297 -6.07 10.39 3.77
C PRO A 297 -5.04 11.41 3.32
N LYS A 298 -5.19 11.92 2.11
CA LYS A 298 -4.37 13.02 1.62
C LYS A 298 -4.79 14.30 2.33
N VAL A 299 -3.85 14.91 3.05
CA VAL A 299 -4.06 16.21 3.70
C VAL A 299 -3.96 17.28 2.63
N SER A 300 -5.07 17.93 2.31
CA SER A 300 -5.08 19.10 1.44
C SER A 300 -5.10 20.38 2.29
N GLY A 301 -3.97 21.10 2.29
CA GLY A 301 -3.88 22.48 2.81
C GLY A 301 -3.59 22.62 4.31
N ALA A 302 -3.08 23.78 4.68
CA ALA A 302 -2.79 24.16 6.07
C ALA A 302 -4.10 24.33 6.85
N GLY A 303 -4.38 23.43 7.79
CA GLY A 303 -5.44 23.60 8.79
C GLY A 303 -6.60 22.60 8.77
N GLY A 304 -6.70 21.70 7.80
CA GLY A 304 -7.71 20.64 7.81
C GLY A 304 -7.39 19.55 8.83
N LYS A 305 -8.28 19.30 9.79
CA LYS A 305 -8.17 18.19 10.73
C LYS A 305 -9.12 17.09 10.31
N GLU A 306 -8.57 15.99 9.86
CA GLU A 306 -9.35 14.80 9.57
C GLU A 306 -9.49 13.95 10.83
N ALA A 307 -10.66 13.38 11.04
CA ALA A 307 -10.94 12.46 12.14
C ALA A 307 -11.79 11.28 11.66
N TRP A 308 -11.45 10.10 12.11
CA TRP A 308 -12.16 8.87 11.83
C TRP A 308 -12.65 8.25 13.13
N SER A 309 -13.79 7.55 13.09
CA SER A 309 -14.25 6.75 14.21
C SER A 309 -14.84 5.43 13.74
N LEU A 310 -14.64 4.42 14.57
CA LEU A 310 -15.26 3.09 14.48
C LEU A 310 -16.18 2.90 15.66
N ILE A 311 -17.37 2.39 15.41
CA ILE A 311 -18.31 1.98 16.45
C ILE A 311 -18.78 0.57 16.10
N LEU A 312 -18.74 -0.32 17.07
CA LEU A 312 -19.23 -1.68 16.97
C LEU A 312 -20.40 -1.85 17.94
N ASP A 313 -21.59 -2.09 17.43
CA ASP A 313 -22.82 -2.20 18.19
C ASP A 313 -23.46 -3.59 18.04
N GLU A 314 -24.09 -4.09 19.10
CA GLU A 314 -24.95 -5.28 19.02
C GLU A 314 -26.34 -4.92 18.38
N PRO A 315 -27.13 -5.89 17.94
CA PRO A 315 -28.41 -5.63 17.23
C PRO A 315 -29.44 -4.79 18.01
N GLY A 316 -29.37 -4.76 19.35
CA GLY A 316 -30.22 -3.90 20.21
C GLY A 316 -29.70 -2.47 20.36
N GLY A 317 -28.57 -2.12 19.72
CA GLY A 317 -27.99 -0.79 19.71
C GLY A 317 -27.07 -0.47 20.91
N ARG A 318 -26.70 -1.47 21.72
CA ARG A 318 -25.70 -1.27 22.79
C ARG A 318 -24.30 -1.31 22.19
N ASN A 319 -23.47 -0.38 22.62
CA ASN A 319 -22.08 -0.27 22.17
C ASN A 319 -21.22 -1.40 22.73
N CYS A 320 -20.51 -2.11 21.84
CA CYS A 320 -19.56 -3.16 22.16
C CYS A 320 -18.11 -2.64 22.18
N GLY A 321 -17.82 -1.62 21.38
CA GLY A 321 -16.51 -1.02 21.32
C GLY A 321 -16.51 0.21 20.42
N MET A 322 -15.68 1.17 20.78
CA MET A 322 -15.48 2.40 20.00
C MET A 322 -14.00 2.73 19.96
N ASP A 323 -13.54 3.21 18.84
CA ASP A 323 -12.23 3.81 18.67
C ASP A 323 -12.34 5.04 17.78
N ALA A 324 -11.52 6.05 18.05
CA ALA A 324 -11.50 7.27 17.26
C ALA A 324 -10.07 7.83 17.22
N SER A 325 -9.67 8.26 16.04
CA SER A 325 -8.40 8.95 15.83
C SER A 325 -8.63 10.23 15.05
N GLY A 326 -8.03 11.31 15.54
CA GLY A 326 -7.77 12.48 14.74
C GLY A 326 -6.40 12.37 14.11
N GLN A 327 -6.16 13.13 13.06
CA GLN A 327 -4.86 13.19 12.42
C GLN A 327 -3.77 13.50 13.45
N SER A 328 -2.83 12.56 13.61
CA SER A 328 -1.66 12.82 14.43
C SER A 328 -0.71 13.73 13.65
N SER A 329 -0.01 14.60 14.35
CA SER A 329 1.02 15.47 13.74
C SER A 329 2.22 14.70 13.19
N TYR A 330 2.29 13.37 13.40
CA TYR A 330 3.49 12.59 13.06
C TYR A 330 3.29 11.60 11.91
N THR A 331 2.11 10.99 11.80
CA THR A 331 1.74 10.17 10.65
C THR A 331 0.34 10.55 10.19
N SER A 332 0.09 10.63 8.90
CA SER A 332 -1.25 10.85 8.36
C SER A 332 -2.11 9.56 8.39
N LEU A 333 -1.59 8.50 9.02
CA LEU A 333 -2.27 7.21 9.11
C LEU A 333 -3.45 7.29 10.06
N MET A 334 -4.63 6.92 9.58
CA MET A 334 -5.84 6.69 10.36
C MET A 334 -6.03 5.19 10.54
N ALA A 335 -5.42 4.63 11.58
CA ALA A 335 -5.57 3.22 11.95
C ALA A 335 -6.40 3.13 13.23
N LEU A 336 -7.50 2.38 13.17
CA LEU A 336 -8.47 2.20 14.24
C LEU A 336 -8.80 0.73 14.41
N GLY A 337 -9.06 0.31 15.65
CA GLY A 337 -9.45 -1.06 15.93
C GLY A 337 -10.43 -1.17 17.10
N VAL A 338 -11.47 -1.96 16.91
CA VAL A 338 -12.48 -2.26 17.92
C VAL A 338 -12.59 -3.77 18.13
N SER A 339 -13.06 -4.16 19.31
CA SER A 339 -13.23 -5.57 19.68
C SER A 339 -14.60 -5.77 20.30
N SER A 340 -15.21 -6.94 20.04
CA SER A 340 -16.45 -7.35 20.69
C SER A 340 -16.25 -7.80 22.13
N ALA A 341 -15.02 -7.97 22.61
CA ALA A 341 -14.73 -8.31 23.99
C ALA A 341 -15.23 -7.21 24.93
N SER A 342 -16.35 -7.42 25.55
CA SER A 342 -17.08 -6.45 26.37
C SER A 342 -17.66 -7.11 27.61
N SER A 343 -18.00 -6.29 28.62
CA SER A 343 -18.81 -6.71 29.76
C SER A 343 -20.30 -6.87 29.42
N VAL A 344 -20.68 -6.55 28.18
CA VAL A 344 -22.05 -6.71 27.66
C VAL A 344 -22.16 -8.09 27.00
N ASP A 345 -22.90 -9.01 27.61
CA ASP A 345 -23.03 -10.40 27.10
C ASP A 345 -23.50 -10.46 25.64
N ALA A 346 -24.45 -9.60 25.24
CA ALA A 346 -24.92 -9.54 23.88
C ALA A 346 -23.81 -9.22 22.86
N CYS A 347 -22.76 -8.49 23.21
CA CYS A 347 -21.61 -8.24 22.36
C CYS A 347 -20.79 -9.50 22.10
N ASN A 348 -20.74 -10.41 23.08
CA ASN A 348 -19.98 -11.65 23.00
C ASN A 348 -20.80 -12.80 22.40
N GLU A 349 -22.15 -12.74 22.44
CA GLU A 349 -23.04 -13.83 22.06
C GLU A 349 -23.78 -13.62 20.73
N SER A 350 -24.02 -12.34 20.31
CA SER A 350 -24.75 -12.06 19.09
C SER A 350 -24.09 -12.67 17.85
N GLU A 351 -24.90 -13.25 16.99
CA GLU A 351 -24.45 -13.85 15.71
C GLU A 351 -23.83 -12.80 14.77
N SER A 352 -24.27 -11.55 14.89
CA SER A 352 -23.71 -10.46 14.10
C SER A 352 -23.70 -9.15 14.89
N LEU A 353 -22.73 -8.29 14.57
CA LEU A 353 -22.59 -6.94 15.12
C LEU A 353 -22.63 -5.94 13.96
N THR A 354 -23.05 -4.70 14.23
CA THR A 354 -23.01 -3.62 13.26
C THR A 354 -21.77 -2.78 13.45
N LEU A 355 -20.91 -2.72 12.44
CA LEU A 355 -19.79 -1.78 12.38
C LEU A 355 -20.27 -0.49 11.70
N THR A 356 -20.03 0.64 12.33
CA THR A 356 -20.19 1.97 11.73
C THR A 356 -18.81 2.63 11.60
N VAL A 357 -18.46 3.01 10.35
CA VAL A 357 -17.25 3.77 10.02
C VAL A 357 -17.68 5.19 9.71
N THR A 358 -17.09 6.18 10.39
CA THR A 358 -17.38 7.60 10.17
C THR A 358 -16.12 8.34 9.82
N ARG A 359 -16.17 9.20 8.80
CA ARG A 359 -15.11 10.14 8.42
C ARG A 359 -15.60 11.56 8.62
N ARG A 360 -14.86 12.38 9.36
CA ARG A 360 -15.12 13.80 9.58
C ARG A 360 -13.92 14.62 9.13
N TYR A 361 -14.18 15.72 8.51
CA TYR A 361 -13.16 16.67 8.05
C TYR A 361 -13.58 18.12 8.36
N GLY A 362 -12.62 18.98 8.68
CA GLY A 362 -12.89 20.37 9.06
C GLY A 362 -12.79 21.40 7.94
N ALA A 363 -12.61 20.98 6.68
CA ALA A 363 -12.56 21.84 5.50
C ALA A 363 -12.97 21.03 4.25
N GLU A 364 -13.44 21.71 3.21
CA GLU A 364 -13.96 21.06 1.99
C GLU A 364 -12.93 20.16 1.29
N SER A 365 -13.10 18.83 1.39
CA SER A 365 -12.43 17.87 0.53
C SER A 365 -13.44 16.88 -0.04
N PRO A 366 -13.88 17.05 -1.26
CA PRO A 366 -14.94 16.24 -1.86
C PRO A 366 -14.47 14.84 -2.29
N ALA A 367 -13.15 14.54 -2.21
CA ALA A 367 -12.62 13.29 -2.71
C ALA A 367 -12.91 12.11 -1.76
N PRO A 368 -13.44 10.97 -2.26
CA PRO A 368 -13.56 9.74 -1.48
C PRO A 368 -12.19 9.28 -0.98
N ALA A 369 -12.10 8.89 0.30
CA ALA A 369 -10.90 8.29 0.87
C ALA A 369 -11.02 6.77 0.85
N PRO A 370 -10.15 6.05 0.13
CA PRO A 370 -10.09 4.60 0.20
C PRO A 370 -9.59 4.15 1.57
N PHE A 371 -10.15 3.06 2.08
CA PHE A 371 -9.75 2.46 3.34
C PHE A 371 -9.87 0.94 3.32
N GLU A 372 -9.10 0.30 4.21
CA GLU A 372 -9.14 -1.13 4.46
C GLU A 372 -10.07 -1.42 5.62
N VAL A 373 -10.78 -2.56 5.54
CA VAL A 373 -11.49 -3.15 6.67
C VAL A 373 -10.94 -4.57 6.87
N ARG A 374 -10.46 -4.86 8.08
CA ARG A 374 -9.98 -6.20 8.43
C ARG A 374 -10.82 -6.75 9.57
N VAL A 375 -11.31 -7.98 9.40
CA VAL A 375 -12.05 -8.71 10.41
C VAL A 375 -11.22 -9.92 10.84
N ILE A 376 -10.93 -10.01 12.14
CA ILE A 376 -10.29 -11.16 12.77
C ILE A 376 -11.31 -11.78 13.71
N GLU A 377 -11.56 -13.06 13.57
CA GLU A 377 -12.41 -13.83 14.49
C GLU A 377 -11.52 -14.71 15.37
N GLU A 378 -11.46 -14.38 16.66
CA GLU A 378 -10.63 -15.07 17.64
C GLU A 378 -11.49 -16.05 18.45
N PRO A 379 -11.27 -17.37 18.31
CA PRO A 379 -11.99 -18.36 19.09
C PRO A 379 -11.73 -18.22 20.60
N ARG A 380 -12.65 -18.74 21.41
CA ARG A 380 -12.50 -18.71 22.87
C ARG A 380 -11.23 -19.43 23.30
N VAL A 381 -10.50 -18.86 24.27
CA VAL A 381 -9.31 -19.44 24.89
C VAL A 381 -9.72 -20.45 25.95
N THR A 382 -9.08 -21.62 25.99
CA THR A 382 -9.36 -22.72 26.90
C THR A 382 -8.44 -22.76 28.11
N ASN A 383 -7.23 -22.19 28.02
CA ASN A 383 -6.20 -22.20 29.08
C ASN A 383 -6.01 -20.81 29.72
N LEU A 384 -7.05 -19.98 29.81
CA LEU A 384 -6.96 -18.59 30.26
C LEU A 384 -6.27 -18.42 31.62
N ASP A 385 -6.54 -19.32 32.58
CA ASP A 385 -5.96 -19.25 33.92
C ASP A 385 -4.45 -19.54 33.95
N GLN A 386 -3.94 -20.22 32.95
CA GLN A 386 -2.51 -20.56 32.80
C GLN A 386 -1.71 -19.47 32.09
N LEU A 387 -2.39 -18.51 31.48
CA LEU A 387 -1.72 -17.44 30.74
C LEU A 387 -1.13 -16.41 31.71
N PRO A 388 0.05 -15.85 31.37
CA PRO A 388 0.68 -14.80 32.14
C PRO A 388 -0.24 -13.56 32.22
N ASP A 389 -0.16 -12.84 33.30
CA ASP A 389 -0.85 -11.56 33.48
C ASP A 389 -0.35 -10.52 32.48
N GLY A 390 -1.14 -9.47 32.26
CA GLY A 390 -0.77 -8.40 31.35
C GLY A 390 0.62 -7.82 31.67
N ALA A 391 1.37 -7.47 30.66
CA ALA A 391 2.77 -7.05 30.79
C ALA A 391 2.96 -5.68 31.47
N GLY A 392 1.88 -4.91 31.64
CA GLY A 392 1.95 -3.55 32.16
C GLY A 392 2.71 -2.59 31.24
N ARG A 393 3.00 -1.39 31.74
CA ARG A 393 3.58 -0.28 30.96
C ARG A 393 5.05 0.01 31.28
N ALA A 394 5.71 -0.87 32.03
CA ALA A 394 7.09 -0.63 32.44
C ALA A 394 8.02 -0.51 31.23
N LYS A 395 8.86 0.52 31.25
CA LYS A 395 9.95 0.64 30.29
C LYS A 395 10.86 -0.58 30.46
N PRO A 396 11.14 -1.35 29.38
CA PRO A 396 12.09 -2.44 29.49
C PRO A 396 13.50 -1.89 29.76
N GLU A 397 14.32 -2.66 30.45
CA GLU A 397 15.77 -2.41 30.40
C GLU A 397 16.21 -2.54 28.94
N VAL A 398 16.65 -1.43 28.37
CA VAL A 398 17.00 -1.33 26.96
C VAL A 398 18.51 -1.54 26.86
N THR A 399 18.93 -2.66 26.31
CA THR A 399 20.27 -2.74 25.72
C THR A 399 20.26 -1.80 24.51
N GLU A 400 21.12 -0.79 24.51
CA GLU A 400 21.25 0.09 23.34
C GLU A 400 21.60 -0.78 22.13
N VAL A 401 20.78 -0.66 21.08
CA VAL A 401 21.11 -1.27 19.79
C VAL A 401 22.20 -0.37 19.19
N ALA A 402 23.41 -0.88 19.11
CA ALA A 402 24.45 -0.25 18.30
C ALA A 402 23.91 -0.17 16.86
N ALA A 403 23.59 1.03 16.44
CA ALA A 403 23.10 1.29 15.09
C ALA A 403 24.29 1.48 14.14
N ASP A 404 25.13 0.45 14.05
CA ASP A 404 26.34 0.50 13.25
C ASP A 404 26.01 0.45 11.75
N GLY A 405 26.59 1.36 11.00
CA GLY A 405 26.55 1.38 9.54
C GLY A 405 25.37 2.17 8.92
N PRO A 406 25.35 2.29 7.59
CA PRO A 406 24.39 3.12 6.84
C PRO A 406 22.96 2.58 6.86
N GLY A 407 22.76 1.30 7.20
CA GLY A 407 21.50 0.59 7.10
C GLY A 407 21.27 -0.03 5.72
N THR A 408 20.42 -1.06 5.68
CA THR A 408 19.98 -1.71 4.43
C THR A 408 18.96 -0.81 3.73
N PRO A 409 19.18 -0.41 2.48
CA PRO A 409 18.19 0.36 1.72
C PRO A 409 16.91 -0.47 1.53
N VAL A 410 15.77 0.15 1.84
CA VAL A 410 14.45 -0.46 1.68
C VAL A 410 13.48 0.55 1.10
N VAL A 411 12.40 0.05 0.50
CA VAL A 411 11.23 0.87 0.11
C VAL A 411 10.01 0.21 0.74
N GLY A 412 9.41 0.87 1.73
CA GLY A 412 8.24 0.37 2.44
C GLY A 412 6.98 0.32 1.57
N GLY A 413 5.94 -0.33 2.04
CA GLY A 413 4.61 -0.27 1.46
C GLY A 413 3.97 1.10 1.65
N THR A 414 2.81 1.30 1.06
CA THR A 414 2.05 2.57 1.15
C THR A 414 0.73 2.40 1.90
N ALA A 415 0.38 1.15 2.22
CA ALA A 415 -0.79 0.78 3.02
C ALA A 415 -0.41 -0.37 3.97
N LEU A 416 -1.27 -0.67 4.93
CA LEU A 416 -1.04 -1.80 5.84
C LEU A 416 -1.00 -3.14 5.08
N SER A 417 -1.85 -3.27 4.07
CA SER A 417 -1.97 -4.51 3.28
C SER A 417 -0.77 -4.80 2.40
N ASP A 418 -0.06 -3.75 1.93
CA ASP A 418 1.13 -3.90 1.09
C ASP A 418 2.44 -3.67 1.86
N ALA A 419 2.38 -3.59 3.20
CA ALA A 419 3.54 -3.40 4.06
C ALA A 419 4.68 -4.37 3.74
N LEU A 420 5.90 -3.86 3.58
CA LEU A 420 7.08 -4.66 3.24
C LEU A 420 7.43 -5.63 4.38
N PRO A 421 7.51 -6.94 4.14
CA PRO A 421 8.05 -7.85 5.14
C PRO A 421 9.53 -7.56 5.39
N ILE A 422 9.87 -7.37 6.67
CA ILE A 422 11.26 -7.17 7.13
C ILE A 422 11.60 -8.13 8.27
N THR A 423 12.89 -8.27 8.54
CA THR A 423 13.45 -9.01 9.68
C THR A 423 14.12 -8.04 10.65
N PRO A 424 14.53 -8.46 11.86
CA PRO A 424 15.37 -7.62 12.73
C PRO A 424 16.60 -7.12 11.99
N GLY A 425 16.91 -5.81 12.11
CA GLY A 425 18.04 -5.18 11.40
C GLY A 425 17.97 -3.66 11.40
N THR A 426 18.95 -3.02 10.77
CA THR A 426 19.01 -1.58 10.56
C THR A 426 18.70 -1.26 9.09
N TYR A 427 17.83 -0.28 8.87
CA TYR A 427 17.28 0.08 7.58
C TYR A 427 17.44 1.58 7.30
N VAL A 428 17.47 1.92 6.02
CA VAL A 428 17.38 3.28 5.53
C VAL A 428 16.35 3.35 4.40
N GLU A 429 15.45 4.31 4.48
CA GLU A 429 14.50 4.60 3.41
C GLU A 429 14.49 6.09 3.09
N GLU A 430 14.44 6.41 1.81
CA GLU A 430 14.27 7.77 1.35
C GLU A 430 12.78 8.13 1.37
N LEU A 431 12.39 9.02 2.27
CA LEU A 431 11.02 9.53 2.41
C LEU A 431 10.96 10.99 2.01
N VAL A 432 9.88 11.41 1.36
CA VAL A 432 9.59 12.83 1.21
C VAL A 432 8.75 13.32 2.39
N PRO A 433 8.87 14.60 2.77
CA PRO A 433 8.05 15.19 3.82
C PRO A 433 6.54 14.98 3.58
N GLY A 434 5.85 14.48 4.60
CA GLY A 434 4.44 14.11 4.53
C GLY A 434 4.17 12.68 4.04
N GLU A 435 5.21 11.92 3.70
CA GLU A 435 5.12 10.52 3.32
C GLU A 435 5.23 9.59 4.52
N ALA A 436 4.49 8.47 4.48
CA ALA A 436 4.62 7.35 5.41
C ALA A 436 4.89 6.06 4.65
N SER A 437 5.78 5.24 5.19
CA SER A 437 6.10 3.91 4.67
C SER A 437 5.81 2.83 5.70
N PHE A 438 5.34 1.68 5.21
CA PHE A 438 4.84 0.59 6.03
C PHE A 438 5.70 -0.66 5.90
N TYR A 439 6.01 -1.26 7.05
CA TYR A 439 6.76 -2.50 7.18
C TYR A 439 6.00 -3.48 8.05
N ARG A 440 6.19 -4.77 7.86
CA ARG A 440 5.56 -5.81 8.67
C ARG A 440 6.57 -6.82 9.16
N ILE A 441 6.37 -7.27 10.39
CA ILE A 441 7.22 -8.26 11.05
C ILE A 441 6.36 -9.19 11.93
N PRO A 442 6.59 -10.51 11.93
CA PRO A 442 5.90 -11.40 12.86
C PRO A 442 6.46 -11.23 14.28
N VAL A 443 5.57 -11.18 15.27
CA VAL A 443 5.93 -11.15 16.70
C VAL A 443 5.09 -12.18 17.43
N ALA A 444 5.72 -13.08 18.16
CA ALA A 444 5.08 -14.14 18.92
C ALA A 444 4.67 -13.70 20.32
N TYR A 445 3.83 -14.49 20.99
CA TYR A 445 3.58 -14.32 22.42
C TYR A 445 4.89 -14.48 23.22
N GLY A 446 5.07 -13.68 24.27
CA GLY A 446 6.30 -13.63 25.05
C GLY A 446 7.39 -12.74 24.45
N GLN A 447 7.25 -12.34 23.20
CA GLN A 447 8.20 -11.43 22.54
C GLN A 447 7.77 -9.97 22.65
N ARG A 448 8.70 -9.08 22.31
CA ARG A 448 8.51 -7.62 22.27
C ARG A 448 9.13 -7.08 20.99
N LEU A 449 8.40 -6.19 20.33
CA LEU A 449 8.91 -5.45 19.17
C LEU A 449 9.47 -4.10 19.63
N ARG A 450 10.66 -3.76 19.14
CA ARG A 450 11.25 -2.43 19.30
C ARG A 450 11.61 -1.86 17.95
N VAL A 451 11.29 -0.58 17.77
CA VAL A 451 11.68 0.25 16.63
C VAL A 451 12.44 1.43 17.18
N THR A 452 13.65 1.67 16.70
CA THR A 452 14.46 2.82 17.10
C THR A 452 14.67 3.72 15.90
N LEU A 453 14.17 4.95 15.96
CA LEU A 453 14.48 5.97 14.97
C LEU A 453 15.91 6.46 15.22
N LEU A 454 16.74 6.45 14.19
CA LEU A 454 18.17 6.79 14.26
C LEU A 454 18.47 8.17 13.66
N GLY A 455 17.46 8.83 13.06
CA GLY A 455 17.59 10.12 12.41
C GLY A 455 17.78 10.05 10.90
N ILE A 456 18.31 11.12 10.34
CA ILE A 456 18.56 11.25 8.90
C ILE A 456 19.96 10.75 8.59
N GLY A 457 20.11 10.02 7.48
CA GLY A 457 21.39 9.48 7.03
C GLY A 457 22.42 10.57 6.70
N GLU A 458 23.70 10.21 6.82
CA GLU A 458 24.83 11.14 6.57
C GLU A 458 24.91 11.60 5.11
N SER A 459 24.30 10.85 4.18
CA SER A 459 24.24 11.21 2.76
C SER A 459 23.39 12.45 2.48
N PHE A 460 22.54 12.89 3.42
CA PHE A 460 21.74 14.09 3.25
C PHE A 460 22.61 15.34 3.32
N PRO A 461 22.50 16.30 2.37
CA PRO A 461 23.43 17.43 2.24
C PRO A 461 23.12 18.56 3.24
N TRP A 462 23.13 18.28 4.54
CA TRP A 462 22.87 19.23 5.62
C TRP A 462 23.72 20.50 5.51
N LYS A 463 25.05 20.34 5.37
CA LYS A 463 26.00 21.44 5.49
C LYS A 463 26.00 22.37 4.29
N THR A 464 25.58 21.88 3.13
CA THR A 464 25.65 22.63 1.88
C THR A 464 24.34 23.30 1.51
N SER A 465 23.20 22.60 1.65
CA SER A 465 21.93 23.02 1.08
C SER A 465 20.80 23.19 2.10
N TYR A 466 20.84 22.49 3.24
CA TYR A 466 19.69 22.40 4.17
C TYR A 466 20.07 22.68 5.61
N ARG A 467 20.96 23.63 5.86
CA ARG A 467 21.50 23.96 7.20
C ARG A 467 20.43 24.33 8.23
N ASP A 468 19.38 25.00 7.79
CA ASP A 468 18.31 25.51 8.65
C ASP A 468 17.06 24.63 8.65
N THR A 469 17.15 23.43 8.02
CA THR A 469 16.04 22.50 7.94
C THR A 469 16.07 21.53 9.13
N TRP A 470 14.90 21.30 9.72
CA TRP A 470 14.70 20.33 10.80
C TRP A 470 13.56 19.39 10.43
N PHE A 471 13.76 18.11 10.65
CA PHE A 471 12.75 17.11 10.39
C PHE A 471 12.16 16.59 11.70
N THR A 472 10.87 16.32 11.67
CA THR A 472 10.21 15.49 12.68
C THR A 472 9.92 14.14 12.06
N VAL A 473 10.65 13.12 12.50
CA VAL A 473 10.46 11.74 12.08
C VAL A 473 9.63 11.02 13.12
N GLY A 474 8.53 10.42 12.72
CA GLY A 474 7.63 9.65 13.58
C GLY A 474 7.64 8.17 13.24
N ALA A 475 7.29 7.33 14.23
CA ALA A 475 6.98 5.93 14.00
C ALA A 475 5.74 5.52 14.80
N ASP A 476 4.94 4.63 14.20
CA ASP A 476 3.84 3.93 14.88
C ASP A 476 4.08 2.43 14.81
N ILE A 477 3.71 1.71 15.86
CA ILE A 477 3.68 0.25 15.88
C ILE A 477 2.24 -0.19 16.09
N LEU A 478 1.68 -0.84 15.09
CA LEU A 478 0.31 -1.34 15.11
C LEU A 478 0.31 -2.86 15.30
N GLY A 479 -0.52 -3.34 16.22
CA GLY A 479 -0.76 -4.77 16.41
C GLY A 479 -1.59 -5.39 15.28
N PRO A 480 -1.84 -6.69 15.33
CA PRO A 480 -2.65 -7.41 14.33
C PRO A 480 -4.07 -6.85 14.14
N THR A 481 -4.60 -6.17 15.16
CA THR A 481 -5.91 -5.50 15.15
C THR A 481 -5.85 -4.05 14.71
N ALA A 482 -4.74 -3.60 14.11
CA ALA A 482 -4.43 -2.21 13.74
C ALA A 482 -4.52 -1.20 14.90
N ARG A 483 -4.61 -1.67 16.14
CA ARG A 483 -4.52 -0.81 17.34
C ARG A 483 -3.06 -0.46 17.60
N GLN A 484 -2.86 0.75 18.13
CA GLN A 484 -1.54 1.19 18.55
C GLN A 484 -0.99 0.25 19.64
N ALA A 485 0.13 -0.38 19.36
CA ALA A 485 0.77 -1.38 20.22
C ALA A 485 1.98 -0.83 20.98
N ALA A 486 2.54 0.31 20.59
CA ALA A 486 3.64 0.93 21.31
C ALA A 486 3.17 1.57 22.62
N ILE A 487 3.96 1.39 23.68
CA ILE A 487 3.67 2.00 25.01
C ILE A 487 3.72 3.53 24.93
N ILE A 488 4.66 4.07 24.16
CA ILE A 488 4.76 5.50 23.89
C ILE A 488 3.98 5.77 22.61
N ARG A 489 2.85 6.44 22.74
CA ARG A 489 2.04 6.91 21.61
C ARG A 489 2.60 8.26 21.15
N SER A 490 2.71 8.44 19.83
CA SER A 490 3.04 9.72 19.21
C SER A 490 4.36 10.35 19.70
N ALA A 491 5.42 9.58 19.81
CA ALA A 491 6.74 10.16 19.98
C ALA A 491 7.36 10.46 18.60
N ALA A 492 8.13 11.51 18.53
CA ALA A 492 8.84 11.91 17.34
C ALA A 492 10.30 12.18 17.66
N LEU A 493 11.14 11.96 16.69
CA LEU A 493 12.53 12.35 16.71
C LEU A 493 12.68 13.67 15.97
N TRP A 494 13.05 14.73 16.68
CA TRP A 494 13.54 15.95 16.05
C TRP A 494 14.98 15.73 15.61
N THR A 495 15.25 15.92 14.33
CA THR A 495 16.57 15.74 13.76
C THR A 495 16.92 16.91 12.84
N GLY A 496 18.12 17.40 12.94
CA GLY A 496 18.66 18.50 12.17
C GLY A 496 20.16 18.29 11.92
N PRO A 497 20.85 19.31 11.40
CA PRO A 497 22.27 19.19 10.99
C PRO A 497 23.23 18.73 12.10
N ASP A 498 22.92 19.07 13.34
CA ASP A 498 23.81 18.84 14.49
C ASP A 498 23.22 17.95 15.58
N VAL A 499 21.99 17.44 15.42
CA VAL A 499 21.28 16.67 16.45
C VAL A 499 20.58 15.46 15.85
N SER A 500 20.96 14.29 16.33
CA SER A 500 20.26 13.03 16.06
C SER A 500 20.44 12.10 17.27
N GLU A 501 19.55 12.24 18.27
CA GLU A 501 19.49 11.31 19.38
C GLU A 501 18.54 10.14 19.02
N PRO A 502 18.99 8.88 19.06
CA PRO A 502 18.13 7.75 18.79
C PRO A 502 16.89 7.73 19.69
N ARG A 503 15.72 7.48 19.10
CA ARG A 503 14.45 7.45 19.80
C ARG A 503 13.83 6.05 19.71
N PRO A 504 13.86 5.25 20.78
CA PRO A 504 13.24 3.92 20.79
C PRO A 504 11.74 3.98 21.06
N TYR A 505 11.01 3.12 20.35
CA TYR A 505 9.60 2.76 20.55
C TYR A 505 9.56 1.27 20.83
N TRP A 506 8.69 0.83 21.73
CA TRP A 506 8.57 -0.60 22.02
C TRP A 506 7.12 -0.95 22.35
N THR A 507 6.76 -2.19 22.03
CA THR A 507 5.54 -2.79 22.57
C THR A 507 5.79 -3.28 23.99
N PRO A 508 4.77 -3.44 24.83
CA PRO A 508 4.88 -4.36 25.95
C PRO A 508 5.20 -5.76 25.41
N GLU A 509 5.58 -6.68 26.28
CA GLU A 509 5.63 -8.08 25.90
C GLU A 509 4.25 -8.53 25.43
N ILE A 510 4.20 -9.23 24.30
CA ILE A 510 2.93 -9.66 23.69
C ILE A 510 2.31 -10.73 24.58
N ARG A 511 1.19 -10.41 25.24
CA ARG A 511 0.47 -11.29 26.15
C ARG A 511 -1.02 -11.21 25.92
N TYR A 512 -1.69 -12.35 25.94
CA TYR A 512 -3.15 -12.41 25.76
C TYR A 512 -3.91 -11.47 26.71
N LYS A 513 -3.50 -11.42 27.98
CA LYS A 513 -4.15 -10.59 29.02
C LYS A 513 -3.84 -9.09 28.92
N ASN A 514 -3.04 -8.63 27.96
CA ASN A 514 -2.84 -7.21 27.70
C ASN A 514 -4.14 -6.49 27.28
N ARG A 515 -5.14 -7.23 26.80
CA ARG A 515 -6.46 -6.72 26.39
C ARG A 515 -7.27 -6.05 27.49
N SER A 516 -6.90 -6.24 28.74
CA SER A 516 -7.58 -5.62 29.89
C SER A 516 -7.14 -4.17 30.17
N ASP A 517 -6.10 -3.67 29.51
CA ASP A 517 -5.60 -2.30 29.66
C ASP A 517 -5.55 -1.61 28.29
N VAL A 518 -6.27 -0.50 28.17
CA VAL A 518 -6.39 0.32 26.93
C VAL A 518 -5.06 0.84 26.39
N TYR A 519 -3.99 0.80 27.15
CA TYR A 519 -2.64 1.19 26.72
C TYR A 519 -1.79 0.03 26.22
N THR A 520 -2.21 -1.21 26.47
CA THR A 520 -1.46 -2.40 26.09
C THR A 520 -2.26 -3.34 25.18
N ASP A 521 -3.54 -3.07 24.95
CA ASP A 521 -4.47 -3.92 24.22
C ASP A 521 -4.07 -4.11 22.73
N GLY A 522 -3.37 -3.15 22.13
CA GLY A 522 -2.76 -3.32 20.78
C GLY A 522 -1.69 -4.42 20.73
N ALA A 523 -1.16 -4.84 21.87
CA ALA A 523 -0.18 -5.91 22.03
C ALA A 523 -0.78 -7.18 22.68
N ALA A 524 -2.09 -7.41 22.50
CA ALA A 524 -2.80 -8.55 23.06
C ALA A 524 -2.82 -9.80 22.18
N LEU A 525 -2.48 -9.68 20.91
CA LEU A 525 -2.42 -10.78 19.95
C LEU A 525 -1.03 -10.93 19.37
N ALA A 526 -0.53 -12.16 19.29
CA ALA A 526 0.62 -12.50 18.47
C ALA A 526 0.20 -12.50 16.98
N GLY A 527 1.13 -12.21 16.11
CA GLY A 527 0.87 -12.16 14.68
C GLY A 527 1.74 -11.15 13.95
N THR A 528 1.24 -10.64 12.84
CA THR A 528 1.94 -9.64 12.03
C THR A 528 1.71 -8.25 12.61
N TYR A 529 2.79 -7.63 13.07
CA TYR A 529 2.84 -6.23 13.50
C TYR A 529 3.24 -5.35 12.32
N THR A 530 2.62 -4.18 12.23
CA THR A 530 2.95 -3.18 11.22
C THR A 530 3.69 -2.02 11.86
N ILE A 531 4.77 -1.61 11.23
CA ILE A 531 5.57 -0.44 11.58
C ILE A 531 5.29 0.61 10.51
N ALA A 532 4.85 1.80 10.90
CA ALA A 532 4.78 2.96 10.03
C ALA A 532 5.92 3.92 10.39
N VAL A 533 6.68 4.39 9.39
CA VAL A 533 7.71 5.41 9.56
C VAL A 533 7.38 6.58 8.64
N ALA A 534 7.41 7.80 9.16
CA ALA A 534 7.00 8.99 8.42
C ALA A 534 7.88 10.20 8.72
N ILE A 535 7.97 11.12 7.76
CA ILE A 535 8.43 12.51 7.98
C ILE A 535 7.21 13.42 7.94
N THR A 536 7.05 14.26 8.97
CA THR A 536 5.91 15.17 9.04
C THR A 536 6.11 16.40 8.13
N LYS A 537 5.01 17.02 7.71
CA LYS A 537 5.04 18.30 6.99
C LYS A 537 5.22 19.53 7.92
N ASP A 538 5.16 19.33 9.24
CA ASP A 538 5.26 20.42 10.23
C ASP A 538 6.71 20.75 10.65
N SER A 539 7.68 20.36 9.84
CA SER A 539 9.10 20.59 10.12
C SER A 539 9.52 22.01 9.71
N LYS A 540 10.44 22.59 10.45
CA LYS A 540 10.97 23.92 10.15
C LYS A 540 11.80 23.87 8.86
N GLY A 541 11.58 24.82 7.95
CA GLY A 541 12.28 24.88 6.67
C GLY A 541 11.86 23.78 5.69
N ILE A 542 10.68 23.22 5.91
CA ILE A 542 10.17 22.07 5.11
C ILE A 542 9.96 22.45 3.64
N GLU A 543 9.65 23.73 3.36
CA GLU A 543 9.43 24.22 2.00
C GLU A 543 10.68 24.06 1.13
N ALA A 544 11.87 24.09 1.75
CA ALA A 544 13.14 23.92 1.04
C ALA A 544 13.38 22.45 0.62
N VAL A 545 12.65 21.50 1.19
CA VAL A 545 12.81 20.06 0.97
C VAL A 545 11.50 19.38 0.54
N GLU A 546 10.49 20.18 0.18
CA GLU A 546 9.24 19.63 -0.34
C GLU A 546 9.51 18.83 -1.64
N GLY A 547 9.08 17.56 -1.67
CA GLY A 547 9.35 16.67 -2.78
C GLY A 547 10.77 16.10 -2.85
N ILE A 548 11.68 16.47 -1.94
CA ILE A 548 13.05 15.94 -1.92
C ILE A 548 13.12 14.67 -1.06
N PRO A 549 13.67 13.56 -1.58
CA PRO A 549 13.89 12.35 -0.81
C PRO A 549 14.90 12.56 0.33
N VAL A 550 14.51 12.17 1.54
CA VAL A 550 15.30 12.31 2.76
C VAL A 550 15.59 10.92 3.32
N PRO A 551 16.86 10.52 3.51
CA PRO A 551 17.22 9.18 3.98
C PRO A 551 16.95 9.02 5.48
N VAL A 552 15.82 8.44 5.85
CA VAL A 552 15.43 8.13 7.23
C VAL A 552 16.01 6.79 7.64
N ARG A 553 16.74 6.75 8.75
CA ARG A 553 17.34 5.54 9.32
C ARG A 553 16.56 5.06 10.53
N PHE A 554 16.31 3.76 10.60
CA PHE A 554 15.65 3.11 11.74
C PHE A 554 16.15 1.69 11.95
N ALA A 555 16.12 1.22 13.19
CA ALA A 555 16.46 -0.14 13.57
C ALA A 555 15.24 -0.88 14.12
N VAL A 556 15.13 -2.17 13.83
CA VAL A 556 14.05 -3.04 14.29
C VAL A 556 14.64 -4.24 15.02
N THR A 557 14.14 -4.53 16.22
CA THR A 557 14.50 -5.73 16.98
C THR A 557 13.26 -6.43 17.52
N VAL A 558 13.34 -7.76 17.65
CA VAL A 558 12.35 -8.58 18.33
C VAL A 558 13.07 -9.29 19.48
N ASP A 559 12.73 -8.91 20.70
CA ASP A 559 13.36 -9.39 21.92
C ASP A 559 12.45 -10.42 22.63
N GLY A 560 13.04 -11.36 23.37
CA GLY A 560 12.32 -12.39 24.11
C GLY A 560 12.13 -13.69 23.33
N THR A 561 11.59 -14.69 24.02
CA THR A 561 11.31 -16.03 23.48
C THR A 561 9.82 -16.30 23.48
N GLU A 562 9.35 -17.11 22.53
CA GLU A 562 7.93 -17.50 22.46
C GLU A 562 7.51 -18.21 23.75
N SER A 563 6.45 -17.67 24.41
CA SER A 563 5.90 -18.19 25.65
C SER A 563 4.49 -17.65 25.91
N GLY A 564 3.71 -18.30 26.77
CA GLY A 564 2.38 -17.82 27.16
C GLY A 564 1.37 -17.80 26.01
N LYS A 565 1.46 -18.75 25.08
CA LYS A 565 0.55 -18.88 23.95
C LYS A 565 -0.83 -19.36 24.41
N PRO A 566 -1.93 -18.70 23.99
CA PRO A 566 -3.28 -19.19 24.27
C PRO A 566 -3.57 -20.46 23.46
N GLU A 567 -4.34 -21.36 24.10
CA GLU A 567 -4.96 -22.51 23.45
C GLU A 567 -6.39 -22.13 23.08
N TYR A 568 -6.73 -22.27 21.82
CA TYR A 568 -8.04 -21.91 21.30
C TYR A 568 -8.97 -23.13 21.19
N ALA A 569 -10.25 -22.92 21.47
CA ALA A 569 -11.28 -23.96 21.33
C ALA A 569 -11.52 -24.43 19.89
N ALA A 570 -11.10 -23.64 18.90
CA ALA A 570 -11.15 -23.91 17.49
C ALA A 570 -9.96 -23.23 16.77
N PRO A 571 -9.58 -23.64 15.57
CA PRO A 571 -8.59 -22.91 14.76
C PRO A 571 -9.07 -21.48 14.44
N MET A 572 -8.15 -20.53 14.44
CA MET A 572 -8.47 -19.18 13.96
C MET A 572 -8.77 -19.21 12.45
N PRO A 573 -9.89 -18.60 12.01
CA PRO A 573 -10.16 -18.46 10.59
C PRO A 573 -9.05 -17.68 9.88
N SER A 574 -8.77 -18.08 8.64
CA SER A 574 -7.79 -17.35 7.82
C SER A 574 -8.30 -15.94 7.50
N THR A 575 -7.47 -14.93 7.72
CA THR A 575 -7.73 -13.56 7.28
C THR A 575 -7.21 -13.26 5.88
N ALA A 576 -6.70 -14.27 5.16
CA ALA A 576 -6.37 -14.11 3.75
C ALA A 576 -7.64 -13.79 2.96
N SER A 577 -7.59 -12.80 2.07
CA SER A 577 -8.69 -12.56 1.12
C SER A 577 -9.02 -13.88 0.41
N PRO A 578 -10.30 -14.27 0.32
CA PRO A 578 -10.66 -15.40 -0.50
C PRO A 578 -10.14 -15.12 -1.92
N SER A 579 -9.31 -16.03 -2.45
CA SER A 579 -8.99 -16.00 -3.89
C SER A 579 -10.32 -15.90 -4.64
N PRO A 580 -10.45 -15.05 -5.67
CA PRO A 580 -11.67 -14.99 -6.45
C PRO A 580 -11.96 -16.42 -6.93
N SER A 581 -12.99 -17.03 -6.36
CA SER A 581 -13.48 -18.33 -6.79
C SER A 581 -13.66 -18.25 -8.29
N ALA A 582 -13.00 -19.14 -9.02
CA ALA A 582 -13.21 -19.31 -10.44
C ALA A 582 -14.72 -19.40 -10.67
N SER A 583 -15.26 -18.36 -11.29
CA SER A 583 -16.68 -18.22 -11.61
C SER A 583 -17.14 -19.49 -12.32
N ALA A 584 -18.26 -20.01 -11.85
CA ALA A 584 -19.04 -21.11 -12.32
C ALA A 584 -18.64 -21.64 -13.71
N ALA A 585 -18.20 -22.88 -13.73
CA ALA A 585 -18.05 -23.64 -14.97
C ALA A 585 -19.34 -23.53 -15.80
N THR A 586 -19.22 -22.94 -16.97
CA THR A 586 -20.24 -23.04 -18.02
C THR A 586 -20.59 -24.53 -18.20
N PRO A 587 -21.86 -24.93 -18.20
CA PRO A 587 -22.20 -26.31 -18.37
C PRO A 587 -21.62 -26.82 -19.68
N ALA A 588 -20.84 -27.89 -19.62
CA ALA A 588 -20.25 -28.55 -20.76
C ALA A 588 -21.36 -28.88 -21.76
N ALA A 589 -21.26 -28.29 -22.94
CA ALA A 589 -22.05 -28.74 -24.09
C ALA A 589 -21.71 -30.21 -24.34
N THR A 590 -22.70 -31.05 -24.22
CA THR A 590 -22.62 -32.49 -24.53
C THR A 590 -22.12 -32.66 -25.97
N ALA A 591 -20.90 -33.12 -26.11
CA ALA A 591 -20.35 -33.50 -27.40
C ALA A 591 -21.10 -34.73 -27.91
N THR A 592 -21.95 -34.53 -28.89
CA THR A 592 -22.49 -35.62 -29.72
C THR A 592 -21.37 -36.10 -30.64
N GLN A 593 -21.08 -37.39 -30.58
CA GLN A 593 -20.14 -38.08 -31.46
C GLN A 593 -20.57 -37.96 -32.94
N PRO A 594 -19.64 -37.83 -33.88
CA PRO A 594 -19.97 -37.84 -35.30
C PRO A 594 -20.27 -39.29 -35.76
N VAL A 595 -21.39 -39.44 -36.44
CA VAL A 595 -21.70 -40.64 -37.25
C VAL A 595 -21.06 -40.43 -38.60
N GLU A 596 -20.18 -41.33 -39.01
CA GLU A 596 -19.68 -41.47 -40.39
C GLU A 596 -20.80 -41.78 -41.36
N GLY A 597 -20.80 -41.17 -42.55
CA GLY A 597 -21.68 -41.53 -43.62
C GLY A 597 -21.77 -40.54 -44.76
N ASP A 598 -20.89 -40.74 -45.73
CA ASP A 598 -21.03 -40.75 -47.19
C ASP A 598 -21.27 -39.48 -48.02
N ASN A 599 -20.58 -39.49 -49.15
CA ASN A 599 -20.39 -38.56 -50.24
C ASN A 599 -21.66 -37.96 -50.85
N GLY A 600 -21.52 -36.69 -51.30
CA GLY A 600 -22.45 -36.08 -52.23
C GLY A 600 -22.15 -34.59 -52.49
N SER A 601 -21.38 -34.33 -53.54
CA SER A 601 -21.20 -33.00 -54.17
C SER A 601 -22.52 -32.33 -54.53
N VAL A 602 -22.61 -31.00 -54.46
CA VAL A 602 -22.90 -30.02 -55.52
C VAL A 602 -22.91 -28.57 -54.97
N LEU A 603 -22.36 -27.71 -55.78
CA LEU A 603 -22.24 -26.25 -55.69
C LEU A 603 -23.57 -25.49 -56.04
N PRO A 604 -23.62 -24.17 -56.19
CA PRO A 604 -24.16 -23.17 -55.23
C PRO A 604 -25.42 -22.47 -55.77
N LEU A 605 -26.11 -21.74 -54.91
CA LEU A 605 -27.07 -20.74 -55.37
C LEU A 605 -27.06 -19.47 -54.51
N VAL A 606 -26.81 -18.40 -55.21
CA VAL A 606 -26.91 -17.00 -54.86
C VAL A 606 -28.39 -16.58 -54.71
N GLY A 607 -28.66 -15.67 -53.81
CA GLY A 607 -29.93 -14.89 -53.77
C GLY A 607 -30.33 -14.55 -52.35
N GLY A 608 -30.18 -13.36 -51.85
CA GLY A 608 -31.07 -12.22 -52.12
C GLY A 608 -32.03 -12.04 -50.93
N GLY A 609 -31.92 -10.96 -50.20
CA GLY A 609 -32.90 -10.62 -49.17
C GLY A 609 -32.54 -9.40 -48.31
N LEU A 610 -32.50 -8.21 -48.93
CA LEU A 610 -32.66 -6.92 -48.29
C LEU A 610 -34.11 -6.77 -47.79
N LEU A 611 -34.27 -6.14 -46.63
CA LEU A 611 -35.42 -5.38 -46.09
C LEU A 611 -35.78 -5.82 -44.67
N THR A 612 -35.36 -4.99 -43.71
CA THR A 612 -36.25 -4.34 -42.75
C THR A 612 -35.41 -3.63 -41.66
N LEU A 613 -35.16 -2.34 -41.84
CA LEU A 613 -34.73 -1.42 -40.80
C LEU A 613 -35.22 -0.03 -41.18
N ALA A 614 -36.46 0.26 -40.83
CA ALA A 614 -37.00 1.59 -40.73
C ALA A 614 -38.29 1.52 -39.94
N VAL A 615 -38.24 1.78 -38.66
CA VAL A 615 -39.29 2.39 -37.77
C VAL A 615 -38.78 2.33 -36.35
N LEU A 616 -38.10 3.34 -35.89
CA LEU A 616 -37.95 3.75 -34.47
C LEU A 616 -37.10 5.06 -34.34
N GLY A 617 -37.23 5.96 -35.34
CA GLY A 617 -36.58 7.29 -35.36
C GLY A 617 -37.53 8.50 -35.19
N GLY A 618 -38.76 8.32 -34.74
CA GLY A 618 -39.77 9.37 -34.80
C GLY A 618 -40.28 10.00 -33.49
N ILE A 619 -39.87 9.54 -32.33
CA ILE A 619 -40.45 10.00 -31.05
C ILE A 619 -39.50 10.86 -30.19
N GLY A 620 -38.21 10.89 -30.46
CA GLY A 620 -37.24 11.69 -29.69
C GLY A 620 -37.19 13.18 -30.02
N TYR A 621 -37.67 13.60 -31.19
CA TYR A 621 -37.56 15.01 -31.67
C TYR A 621 -38.66 15.94 -31.19
N ALA A 622 -39.80 15.43 -30.76
CA ALA A 622 -40.97 16.25 -30.36
C ALA A 622 -40.90 16.69 -28.88
N VAL A 623 -40.11 16.07 -28.02
CA VAL A 623 -40.03 16.41 -26.59
C VAL A 623 -38.97 17.47 -26.32
N TRP A 624 -37.95 17.59 -27.15
CA TRP A 624 -36.88 18.59 -26.98
C TRP A 624 -37.34 20.03 -27.37
N ARG A 625 -38.33 20.18 -28.27
CA ARG A 625 -38.80 21.51 -28.74
C ARG A 625 -39.79 22.21 -27.81
N ARG A 626 -40.29 21.56 -26.75
CA ARG A 626 -41.23 22.17 -25.77
C ARG A 626 -40.56 22.68 -24.48
N ARG A 627 -39.27 22.51 -24.29
CA ARG A 627 -38.53 23.02 -23.11
C ARG A 627 -37.72 24.30 -23.35
N ALA A 628 -37.68 24.81 -24.57
CA ALA A 628 -36.87 25.98 -24.91
C ALA A 628 -37.68 27.30 -25.04
N GLN A 629 -38.98 27.34 -24.64
CA GLN A 629 -39.80 28.56 -24.70
C GLN A 629 -40.51 28.86 -23.38
N GLY A 630 -39.77 28.93 -22.28
CA GLY A 630 -40.38 29.25 -21.00
C GLY A 630 -39.40 29.82 -19.97
N ALA A 631 -38.55 30.78 -20.36
CA ALA A 631 -37.79 31.54 -19.38
C ALA A 631 -37.37 32.91 -19.94
N THR A 632 -38.35 33.80 -20.10
CA THR A 632 -38.16 35.26 -20.08
C THR A 632 -39.40 35.86 -19.44
N HIS A 633 -39.27 36.35 -18.22
CA HIS A 633 -40.03 37.30 -17.43
C HIS A 633 -40.23 36.79 -15.98
N ALA A 634 -39.34 37.15 -15.10
CA ALA A 634 -39.54 37.89 -13.84
C ALA A 634 -38.19 38.10 -13.17
#